data_3d2da208c2bb9e370b47dcb81343075b
#
_entry.id   3d2da208c2bb9e370b47dcb81343075b
#
_cell.length_a   1.000
_cell.length_b   1.000
_cell.length_c   1.000
_cell.angle_alpha   90.00
_cell.angle_beta   90.00
_cell.angle_gamma   90.00
#
_symmetry.space_group_name_H-M   'P 1'
#
loop_
_entity.id
_entity.type
_entity.pdbx_description
1 polymer ?
#
loop_
_entity_poly.entity_id
_entity_poly.type
_entity_poly.pdbx_seq_one_letter_code
_entity_poly.pdbx_strand_id
1 'polypeptide(L)'
;MTQPLLRQLTADDFPLLRAFWVGALRIAPEHFLLTPEELLAVPETAFQGGIKAGVYIGAFDKDHALCGFVVSRRGSVERLRHTADIGPLYVSSRDRGRGIGRLLMENVCEALKEKGLLQAELTVDASNHRAITLYRSLGFVEFGLRPRSVIIGTNERDDLMMIRAFDDVTMRKPEL
;
A
#
# COMPACT_ATOMS: atom_id res chain seq x y z
N MET A 1 -14.94 20.40 -4.75
CA MET A 1 -14.43 19.16 -5.36
C MET A 1 -15.06 17.99 -4.61
N THR A 2 -15.69 17.07 -5.30
CA THR A 2 -16.36 15.92 -4.68
C THR A 2 -15.32 14.97 -4.10
N GLN A 3 -15.53 14.52 -2.87
CA GLN A 3 -14.66 13.55 -2.23
C GLN A 3 -14.80 12.19 -2.95
N PRO A 4 -13.71 11.42 -3.13
CA PRO A 4 -13.80 10.11 -3.77
C PRO A 4 -14.60 9.13 -2.89
N LEU A 5 -15.30 8.22 -3.53
CA LEU A 5 -15.93 7.09 -2.85
C LEU A 5 -14.85 6.06 -2.54
N LEU A 6 -14.66 5.72 -1.27
CA LEU A 6 -13.78 4.62 -0.86
C LEU A 6 -14.63 3.38 -0.57
N ARG A 7 -14.18 2.24 -1.09
CA ARG A 7 -14.78 0.95 -0.74
C ARG A 7 -13.76 -0.18 -0.82
N GLN A 8 -14.03 -1.23 -0.09
CA GLN A 8 -13.29 -2.47 -0.25
C GLN A 8 -13.55 -3.06 -1.65
N LEU A 9 -12.48 -3.55 -2.29
CA LEU A 9 -12.55 -4.22 -3.58
C LEU A 9 -12.96 -5.67 -3.37
N THR A 10 -13.71 -6.20 -4.34
CA THR A 10 -14.19 -7.57 -4.40
C THR A 10 -13.50 -8.33 -5.53
N ALA A 11 -13.76 -9.63 -5.64
CA ALA A 11 -13.24 -10.44 -6.75
C ALA A 11 -13.69 -9.90 -8.13
N ASP A 12 -14.88 -9.32 -8.21
CA ASP A 12 -15.43 -8.75 -9.45
C ASP A 12 -14.68 -7.51 -9.93
N ASP A 13 -13.97 -6.82 -9.01
CA ASP A 13 -13.13 -5.66 -9.34
C ASP A 13 -11.76 -6.04 -9.90
N PHE A 14 -11.45 -7.33 -9.97
CA PHE A 14 -10.13 -7.80 -10.41
C PHE A 14 -9.71 -7.25 -11.78
N PRO A 15 -10.53 -7.30 -12.85
CA PRO A 15 -10.13 -6.78 -14.15
C PRO A 15 -9.81 -5.28 -14.10
N LEU A 16 -10.62 -4.51 -13.37
CA LEU A 16 -10.44 -3.07 -13.22
C LEU A 16 -9.16 -2.74 -12.44
N LEU A 17 -8.95 -3.38 -11.30
CA LEU A 17 -7.76 -3.18 -10.46
C LEU A 17 -6.50 -3.59 -11.22
N ARG A 18 -6.52 -4.74 -11.91
CA ARG A 18 -5.37 -5.23 -12.68
C ARG A 18 -4.99 -4.25 -13.78
N ALA A 19 -5.97 -3.78 -14.58
CA ALA A 19 -5.70 -2.81 -15.64
C ALA A 19 -5.14 -1.49 -15.10
N PHE A 20 -5.70 -0.98 -14.00
CA PHE A 20 -5.24 0.23 -13.33
C PHE A 20 -3.82 0.08 -12.78
N TRP A 21 -3.52 -1.05 -12.14
CA TRP A 21 -2.21 -1.32 -11.55
C TRP A 21 -1.14 -1.53 -12.63
N VAL A 22 -1.43 -2.27 -13.70
CA VAL A 22 -0.52 -2.39 -14.86
C VAL A 22 -0.23 -1.02 -15.46
N GLY A 23 -1.25 -0.15 -15.59
CA GLY A 23 -1.06 1.23 -16.02
C GLY A 23 -0.12 2.02 -15.10
N ALA A 24 -0.29 1.85 -13.79
CA ALA A 24 0.57 2.48 -12.77
C ALA A 24 2.04 2.03 -12.89
N LEU A 25 2.29 0.72 -13.07
CA LEU A 25 3.62 0.15 -13.24
C LEU A 25 4.34 0.69 -14.48
N ARG A 26 3.60 0.97 -15.55
CA ARG A 26 4.17 1.54 -16.79
C ARG A 26 4.51 3.02 -16.67
N ILE A 27 3.72 3.76 -15.88
CA ILE A 27 3.87 5.22 -15.72
C ILE A 27 4.92 5.59 -14.67
N ALA A 28 5.02 4.79 -13.61
CA ALA A 28 5.87 5.08 -12.45
C ALA A 28 6.53 3.79 -11.90
N PRO A 29 7.34 3.10 -12.73
CA PRO A 29 7.94 1.82 -12.36
C PRO A 29 8.80 1.90 -11.08
N GLU A 30 9.37 3.08 -10.80
CA GLU A 30 10.23 3.34 -9.64
C GLU A 30 9.50 3.25 -8.29
N HIS A 31 8.17 3.20 -8.29
CA HIS A 31 7.38 3.13 -7.07
C HIS A 31 6.87 1.73 -6.75
N PHE A 32 7.26 0.73 -7.54
CA PHE A 32 6.74 -0.62 -7.41
C PHE A 32 7.85 -1.66 -7.47
N LEU A 33 7.60 -2.82 -6.86
CA LEU A 33 8.52 -3.96 -6.91
C LEU A 33 8.29 -4.85 -8.13
N LEU A 34 7.04 -4.94 -8.59
CA LEU A 34 6.69 -5.77 -9.75
C LEU A 34 6.85 -5.01 -11.05
N THR A 35 7.25 -5.72 -12.11
CA THR A 35 7.12 -5.23 -13.48
C THR A 35 5.70 -5.43 -14.00
N PRO A 36 5.28 -4.74 -15.09
CA PRO A 36 3.99 -4.99 -15.73
C PRO A 36 3.80 -6.44 -16.15
N GLU A 37 4.87 -7.08 -16.67
CA GLU A 37 4.88 -8.46 -17.12
C GLU A 37 4.67 -9.45 -15.98
N GLU A 38 5.34 -9.24 -14.85
CA GLU A 38 5.18 -10.05 -13.64
C GLU A 38 3.74 -9.93 -13.09
N LEU A 39 3.16 -8.72 -13.04
CA LEU A 39 1.78 -8.54 -12.60
C LEU A 39 0.78 -9.22 -13.57
N LEU A 40 1.03 -9.14 -14.87
CA LEU A 40 0.22 -9.81 -15.89
C LEU A 40 0.28 -11.33 -15.80
N ALA A 41 1.41 -11.89 -15.34
CA ALA A 41 1.59 -13.32 -15.13
C ALA A 41 0.91 -13.83 -13.83
N VAL A 42 0.52 -12.95 -12.89
CA VAL A 42 -0.21 -13.36 -11.67
C VAL A 42 -1.57 -13.96 -12.05
N PRO A 43 -1.85 -15.22 -11.71
CA PRO A 43 -3.13 -15.81 -12.04
C PRO A 43 -4.27 -15.18 -11.22
N GLU A 44 -5.45 -15.11 -11.82
CA GLU A 44 -6.63 -14.53 -11.17
C GLU A 44 -6.95 -15.17 -9.83
N THR A 45 -6.77 -16.48 -9.71
CA THR A 45 -7.00 -17.22 -8.46
C THR A 45 -6.11 -16.74 -7.31
N ALA A 46 -4.85 -16.41 -7.58
CA ALA A 46 -3.95 -15.85 -6.58
C ALA A 46 -4.41 -14.44 -6.14
N PHE A 47 -4.90 -13.65 -7.09
CA PHE A 47 -5.45 -12.32 -6.83
C PHE A 47 -6.73 -12.40 -5.97
N GLN A 48 -7.65 -13.29 -6.33
CA GLN A 48 -8.87 -13.55 -5.57
C GLN A 48 -8.57 -14.04 -4.15
N GLY A 49 -7.56 -14.89 -4.00
CA GLY A 49 -7.05 -15.33 -2.69
C GLY A 49 -6.54 -14.14 -1.86
N GLY A 50 -5.78 -13.23 -2.49
CA GLY A 50 -5.28 -12.02 -1.85
C GLY A 50 -6.41 -11.08 -1.37
N ILE A 51 -7.44 -10.86 -2.21
CA ILE A 51 -8.61 -10.05 -1.84
C ILE A 51 -9.37 -10.66 -0.67
N LYS A 52 -9.52 -11.98 -0.60
CA LYS A 52 -10.18 -12.67 0.52
C LYS A 52 -9.36 -12.62 1.82
N ALA A 53 -8.04 -12.70 1.72
CA ALA A 53 -7.14 -12.79 2.87
C ALA A 53 -6.71 -11.41 3.42
N GLY A 54 -6.69 -10.39 2.56
CA GLY A 54 -6.22 -9.05 2.88
C GLY A 54 -7.31 -8.00 2.97
N VAL A 55 -6.85 -6.75 2.92
CA VAL A 55 -7.72 -5.57 2.77
C VAL A 55 -7.27 -4.83 1.52
N TYR A 56 -8.15 -4.74 0.54
CA TYR A 56 -7.93 -4.04 -0.72
C TYR A 56 -8.96 -2.92 -0.80
N ILE A 57 -8.52 -1.67 -0.78
CA ILE A 57 -9.41 -0.51 -0.84
C ILE A 57 -9.15 0.25 -2.12
N GLY A 58 -10.22 0.53 -2.86
CA GLY A 58 -10.23 1.41 -4.03
C GLY A 58 -10.84 2.77 -3.71
N ALA A 59 -10.28 3.81 -4.30
CA ALA A 59 -10.85 5.14 -4.36
C ALA A 59 -11.42 5.39 -5.76
N PHE A 60 -12.68 5.78 -5.83
CA PHE A 60 -13.42 5.98 -7.08
C PHE A 60 -13.84 7.45 -7.21
N ASP A 61 -13.70 7.99 -8.39
CA ASP A 61 -14.19 9.33 -8.69
C ASP A 61 -15.73 9.36 -8.87
N LYS A 62 -16.27 10.55 -9.18
CA LYS A 62 -17.71 10.76 -9.42
C LYS A 62 -18.28 9.96 -10.60
N ASP A 63 -17.43 9.56 -11.52
CA ASP A 63 -17.78 8.77 -12.72
C ASP A 63 -17.53 7.26 -12.51
N HIS A 64 -17.34 6.85 -11.25
CA HIS A 64 -17.02 5.48 -10.83
C HIS A 64 -15.72 4.91 -11.41
N ALA A 65 -14.82 5.77 -11.90
CA ALA A 65 -13.50 5.34 -12.32
C ALA A 65 -12.54 5.21 -11.13
N LEU A 66 -11.73 4.14 -11.13
CA LEU A 66 -10.71 3.93 -10.10
C LEU A 66 -9.61 5.01 -10.24
N CYS A 67 -9.39 5.79 -9.21
CA CYS A 67 -8.39 6.85 -9.16
C CYS A 67 -7.24 6.60 -8.18
N GLY A 68 -7.37 5.56 -7.35
CA GLY A 68 -6.32 5.12 -6.44
C GLY A 68 -6.69 3.81 -5.73
N PHE A 69 -5.69 3.14 -5.19
CA PHE A 69 -5.90 1.92 -4.39
C PHE A 69 -4.80 1.75 -3.35
N VAL A 70 -5.10 0.98 -2.32
CA VAL A 70 -4.15 0.47 -1.34
C VAL A 70 -4.42 -1.01 -1.09
N VAL A 71 -3.35 -1.75 -0.88
CA VAL A 71 -3.39 -3.19 -0.56
C VAL A 71 -2.78 -3.41 0.80
N SER A 72 -3.32 -4.33 1.58
CA SER A 72 -2.65 -4.87 2.75
C SER A 72 -2.69 -6.39 2.77
N ARG A 73 -1.69 -6.99 3.37
CA ARG A 73 -1.57 -8.43 3.55
C ARG A 73 -1.29 -8.75 5.00
N ARG A 74 -2.12 -9.57 5.59
CA ARG A 74 -1.90 -10.07 6.95
C ARG A 74 -0.78 -11.09 6.96
N GLY A 75 -0.02 -11.16 8.04
CA GLY A 75 0.97 -12.22 8.26
C GLY A 75 0.33 -13.61 8.13
N SER A 76 0.94 -14.48 7.32
CA SER A 76 0.38 -15.79 6.95
C SER A 76 0.54 -16.85 8.04
N VAL A 77 1.58 -16.74 8.88
CA VAL A 77 1.86 -17.66 9.98
C VAL A 77 1.27 -17.17 11.29
N GLU A 78 0.88 -18.07 12.18
CA GLU A 78 0.15 -17.76 13.40
C GLU A 78 0.79 -16.65 14.24
N ARG A 79 2.11 -16.71 14.44
CA ARG A 79 2.85 -15.74 15.25
C ARG A 79 2.96 -14.35 14.64
N LEU A 80 2.64 -14.19 13.35
CA LEU A 80 2.61 -12.90 12.64
C LEU A 80 1.18 -12.40 12.36
N ARG A 81 0.15 -13.12 12.80
CA ARG A 81 -1.25 -12.77 12.52
C ARG A 81 -1.70 -11.45 13.15
N HIS A 82 -0.93 -10.91 14.08
CA HIS A 82 -1.17 -9.61 14.68
C HIS A 82 -0.64 -8.43 13.83
N THR A 83 0.07 -8.73 12.73
CA THR A 83 0.68 -7.74 11.85
C THR A 83 0.07 -7.75 10.45
N ALA A 84 0.14 -6.62 9.76
CA ALA A 84 -0.08 -6.54 8.33
C ALA A 84 1.03 -5.74 7.66
N ASP A 85 1.37 -6.13 6.43
CA ASP A 85 2.16 -5.32 5.51
C ASP A 85 1.22 -4.51 4.61
N ILE A 86 1.46 -3.20 4.50
CA ILE A 86 0.68 -2.29 3.65
C ILE A 86 1.50 -1.91 2.43
N GLY A 87 1.01 -2.27 1.27
CA GLY A 87 1.60 -1.92 -0.02
C GLY A 87 1.13 -2.85 -1.14
N PRO A 88 1.04 -2.30 -2.35
CA PRO A 88 1.29 -0.90 -2.73
C PRO A 88 0.17 0.05 -2.36
N LEU A 89 0.52 1.35 -2.25
CA LEU A 89 -0.39 2.48 -2.28
C LEU A 89 -0.13 3.27 -3.58
N TYR A 90 -1.16 3.48 -4.38
CA TYR A 90 -1.03 4.29 -5.59
C TYR A 90 -2.24 5.19 -5.82
N VAL A 91 -1.97 6.42 -6.26
CA VAL A 91 -2.98 7.38 -6.71
C VAL A 91 -2.56 7.88 -8.09
N SER A 92 -3.50 7.87 -9.03
CA SER A 92 -3.24 8.32 -10.40
C SER A 92 -2.66 9.73 -10.41
N SER A 93 -1.75 10.02 -11.33
CA SER A 93 -1.05 11.31 -11.38
C SER A 93 -2.02 12.50 -11.47
N ARG A 94 -3.12 12.36 -12.20
CA ARG A 94 -4.17 13.39 -12.35
C ARG A 94 -4.95 13.68 -11.07
N ASP A 95 -4.97 12.74 -10.13
CA ASP A 95 -5.76 12.81 -8.89
C ASP A 95 -4.91 13.06 -7.64
N ARG A 96 -3.59 13.18 -7.82
CA ARG A 96 -2.67 13.51 -6.72
C ARG A 96 -2.92 14.92 -6.18
N GLY A 97 -2.51 15.17 -4.93
CA GLY A 97 -2.71 16.48 -4.28
C GLY A 97 -4.10 16.71 -3.69
N ARG A 98 -5.04 15.77 -3.86
CA ARG A 98 -6.44 15.84 -3.40
C ARG A 98 -6.70 15.09 -2.09
N GLY A 99 -5.67 14.67 -1.38
CA GLY A 99 -5.79 13.93 -0.12
C GLY A 99 -6.15 12.44 -0.26
N ILE A 100 -6.30 11.91 -1.48
CA ILE A 100 -6.77 10.54 -1.73
C ILE A 100 -5.85 9.49 -1.08
N GLY A 101 -4.52 9.68 -1.16
CA GLY A 101 -3.57 8.77 -0.53
C GLY A 101 -3.73 8.71 0.99
N ARG A 102 -4.03 9.83 1.64
CA ARG A 102 -4.34 9.89 3.08
C ARG A 102 -5.61 9.12 3.40
N LEU A 103 -6.68 9.38 2.66
CA LEU A 103 -7.97 8.69 2.87
C LEU A 103 -7.84 7.17 2.71
N LEU A 104 -7.09 6.70 1.70
CA LEU A 104 -6.81 5.27 1.49
C LEU A 104 -6.06 4.67 2.68
N MET A 105 -5.01 5.34 3.16
CA MET A 105 -4.22 4.86 4.30
C MET A 105 -5.00 4.87 5.61
N GLU A 106 -5.80 5.90 5.88
CA GLU A 106 -6.67 5.96 7.05
C GLU A 106 -7.68 4.81 7.05
N ASN A 107 -8.34 4.58 5.90
CA ASN A 107 -9.30 3.49 5.74
C ASN A 107 -8.68 2.11 5.90
N VAL A 108 -7.51 1.85 5.30
CA VAL A 108 -6.86 0.53 5.44
C VAL A 108 -6.40 0.30 6.87
N CYS A 109 -5.85 1.31 7.56
CA CYS A 109 -5.44 1.18 8.96
C CYS A 109 -6.65 0.90 9.88
N GLU A 110 -7.77 1.59 9.67
CA GLU A 110 -8.99 1.35 10.44
C GLU A 110 -9.54 -0.06 10.20
N ALA A 111 -9.63 -0.48 8.93
CA ALA A 111 -10.08 -1.83 8.59
C ALA A 111 -9.17 -2.93 9.17
N LEU A 112 -7.87 -2.69 9.27
CA LEU A 112 -6.93 -3.64 9.91
C LEU A 112 -7.14 -3.68 11.42
N LYS A 113 -7.34 -2.52 12.06
CA LYS A 113 -7.63 -2.41 13.49
C LYS A 113 -8.95 -3.09 13.85
N GLU A 114 -10.02 -2.89 13.08
CA GLU A 114 -11.31 -3.57 13.24
C GLU A 114 -11.20 -5.10 13.13
N LYS A 115 -10.25 -5.59 12.32
CA LYS A 115 -9.91 -7.02 12.23
C LYS A 115 -9.04 -7.53 13.37
N GLY A 116 -8.75 -6.71 14.38
CA GLY A 116 -7.99 -7.06 15.57
C GLY A 116 -6.47 -7.16 15.35
N LEU A 117 -5.92 -6.52 14.32
CA LEU A 117 -4.48 -6.44 14.16
C LEU A 117 -3.91 -5.38 15.14
N LEU A 118 -2.70 -5.63 15.64
CA LEU A 118 -2.04 -4.75 16.61
C LEU A 118 -1.13 -3.72 15.96
N GLN A 119 -0.67 -3.99 14.72
CA GLN A 119 0.26 -3.11 14.00
C GLN A 119 0.22 -3.33 12.50
N ALA A 120 0.70 -2.31 11.78
CA ALA A 120 0.97 -2.41 10.36
C ALA A 120 2.38 -1.91 10.04
N GLU A 121 2.99 -2.53 9.06
CA GLU A 121 4.31 -2.19 8.53
C GLU A 121 4.18 -1.78 7.08
N LEU A 122 5.13 -1.00 6.61
CA LEU A 122 5.28 -0.68 5.19
C LEU A 122 6.75 -0.44 4.86
N THR A 123 7.05 -0.60 3.59
CA THR A 123 8.35 -0.30 3.02
C THR A 123 8.16 0.77 1.93
N VAL A 124 9.03 1.78 1.93
CA VAL A 124 8.98 2.89 0.98
C VAL A 124 10.36 3.26 0.51
N ASP A 125 10.52 3.57 -0.77
CA ASP A 125 11.76 4.11 -1.31
C ASP A 125 12.22 5.31 -0.46
N ALA A 126 13.46 5.27 0.03
CA ALA A 126 14.01 6.29 0.94
C ALA A 126 14.07 7.70 0.31
N SER A 127 14.02 7.79 -1.02
CA SER A 127 13.96 9.05 -1.75
C SER A 127 12.53 9.57 -1.98
N ASN A 128 11.50 8.78 -1.66
CA ASN A 128 10.11 9.18 -1.80
C ASN A 128 9.63 10.02 -0.61
N HIS A 129 10.20 11.22 -0.47
CA HIS A 129 9.92 12.13 0.65
C HIS A 129 8.43 12.48 0.79
N ARG A 130 7.67 12.48 -0.31
CA ARG A 130 6.23 12.74 -0.29
C ARG A 130 5.46 11.64 0.42
N ALA A 131 5.74 10.38 0.10
CA ALA A 131 5.11 9.24 0.76
C ALA A 131 5.55 9.14 2.22
N ILE A 132 6.84 9.32 2.51
CA ILE A 132 7.39 9.31 3.87
C ILE A 132 6.70 10.36 4.74
N THR A 133 6.53 11.59 4.24
CA THR A 133 5.82 12.66 4.95
C THR A 133 4.36 12.29 5.24
N LEU A 134 3.69 11.67 4.26
CA LEU A 134 2.33 11.16 4.47
C LEU A 134 2.29 10.12 5.59
N TYR A 135 3.15 9.10 5.54
CA TYR A 135 3.17 8.03 6.53
C TYR A 135 3.50 8.53 7.94
N ARG A 136 4.49 9.42 8.08
CA ARG A 136 4.79 10.09 9.36
C ARG A 136 3.59 10.83 9.93
N SER A 137 2.85 11.56 9.07
CA SER A 137 1.65 12.30 9.50
C SER A 137 0.47 11.40 9.89
N LEU A 138 0.55 10.11 9.57
CA LEU A 138 -0.41 9.07 9.94
C LEU A 138 0.07 8.22 11.13
N GLY A 139 1.18 8.60 11.77
CA GLY A 139 1.69 7.93 12.95
C GLY A 139 2.61 6.75 12.68
N PHE A 140 3.05 6.54 11.43
CA PHE A 140 4.11 5.58 11.15
C PHE A 140 5.46 6.14 11.59
N VAL A 141 6.25 5.32 12.26
CA VAL A 141 7.62 5.62 12.69
C VAL A 141 8.62 4.75 11.93
N GLU A 142 9.78 5.31 11.65
CA GLU A 142 10.86 4.59 10.99
C GLU A 142 11.49 3.60 11.96
N PHE A 143 11.73 2.37 11.52
CA PHE A 143 12.40 1.37 12.35
C PHE A 143 13.60 0.70 11.68
N GLY A 144 13.86 0.98 10.41
CA GLY A 144 15.03 0.46 9.71
C GLY A 144 15.21 1.03 8.32
N LEU A 145 16.43 0.88 7.79
CA LEU A 145 16.81 1.16 6.41
C LEU A 145 17.36 -0.13 5.80
N ARG A 146 16.91 -0.49 4.62
CA ARG A 146 17.43 -1.60 3.84
C ARG A 146 18.21 -1.03 2.65
N PRO A 147 19.56 -1.04 2.71
CA PRO A 147 20.37 -0.59 1.58
C PRO A 147 20.22 -1.53 0.39
N ARG A 148 20.25 -0.97 -0.81
CA ARG A 148 20.21 -1.70 -2.09
C ARG A 148 19.04 -2.68 -2.18
N SER A 149 17.90 -2.31 -1.65
CA SER A 149 16.74 -3.21 -1.56
C SER A 149 16.10 -3.47 -2.92
N VAL A 150 16.19 -2.51 -3.82
CA VAL A 150 15.63 -2.58 -5.19
C VAL A 150 16.68 -2.12 -6.21
N ILE A 151 16.74 -2.81 -7.34
CA ILE A 151 17.57 -2.42 -8.49
C ILE A 151 16.65 -2.18 -9.68
N ILE A 152 16.67 -0.96 -10.24
CA ILE A 152 15.91 -0.60 -11.43
C ILE A 152 16.92 -0.21 -12.53
N GLY A 153 17.09 -1.10 -13.51
CA GLY A 153 18.17 -0.95 -14.48
C GLY A 153 19.54 -1.04 -13.81
N THR A 154 20.27 0.05 -13.78
CA THR A 154 21.59 0.17 -13.07
C THR A 154 21.49 0.95 -11.77
N ASN A 155 20.29 1.45 -11.42
CA ASN A 155 20.10 2.30 -10.24
C ASN A 155 19.75 1.45 -9.02
N GLU A 156 20.57 1.54 -7.99
CA GLU A 156 20.32 0.97 -6.68
C GLU A 156 19.46 1.92 -5.86
N ARG A 157 18.47 1.39 -5.16
CA ARG A 157 17.53 2.13 -4.31
C ARG A 157 17.52 1.54 -2.91
N ASP A 158 17.47 2.41 -1.93
CA ASP A 158 17.32 2.02 -0.53
C ASP A 158 15.84 2.13 -0.13
N ASP A 159 15.39 1.22 0.74
CA ASP A 159 14.06 1.26 1.30
C ASP A 159 14.07 1.63 2.78
N LEU A 160 13.20 2.56 3.13
CA LEU A 160 12.88 2.88 4.51
C LEU A 160 11.72 2.00 5.00
N MET A 161 11.92 1.32 6.13
CA MET A 161 10.91 0.50 6.79
C MET A 161 10.22 1.32 7.86
N MET A 162 8.88 1.33 7.85
CA MET A 162 8.08 2.10 8.78
C MET A 162 6.99 1.22 9.41
N ILE A 163 6.64 1.50 10.67
CA ILE A 163 5.69 0.74 11.47
C ILE A 163 4.73 1.67 12.21
N ARG A 164 3.48 1.24 12.36
CA ARG A 164 2.47 1.92 13.19
C ARG A 164 1.77 0.90 14.09
N ALA A 165 1.74 1.17 15.42
CA ALA A 165 0.88 0.45 16.36
C ALA A 165 -0.58 0.94 16.25
N PHE A 166 -1.53 0.04 16.53
CA PHE A 166 -2.96 0.32 16.61
C PHE A 166 -3.49 0.30 18.05
N ASP A 167 -2.64 -0.12 18.98
CA ASP A 167 -2.86 -0.08 20.42
C ASP A 167 -2.02 1.04 21.08
N ASP A 168 -1.96 1.05 22.42
CA ASP A 168 -1.24 2.06 23.19
C ASP A 168 0.28 1.82 23.26
N VAL A 169 0.82 0.88 22.49
CA VAL A 169 2.25 0.60 22.44
C VAL A 169 2.98 1.71 21.68
N THR A 170 3.95 2.32 22.34
CA THR A 170 4.80 3.34 21.70
C THR A 170 5.88 2.66 20.85
N MET A 171 5.73 2.75 19.54
CA MET A 171 6.79 2.33 18.62
C MET A 171 7.98 3.28 18.72
N ARG A 172 9.17 2.73 18.90
CA ARG A 172 10.41 3.49 18.99
C ARG A 172 11.30 3.25 17.79
N LYS A 173 12.00 4.30 17.38
CA LYS A 173 13.12 4.15 16.46
C LYS A 173 14.20 3.32 17.17
N PRO A 174 14.77 2.29 16.53
CA PRO A 174 15.89 1.57 17.14
C PRO A 174 17.06 2.53 17.39
N GLU A 175 17.63 2.43 18.57
CA GLU A 175 18.91 3.05 18.86
C GLU A 175 19.98 2.24 18.11
N LEU A 176 20.54 2.81 17.06
CA LEU A 176 21.63 2.24 16.28
C LEU A 176 22.97 2.72 16.83
#